data_55d2e0b5179fbfe437c67c29dda3923e
#
_entry.id   55d2e0b5179fbfe437c67c29dda3923e
#
_cell.length_a   1.000
_cell.length_b   1.000
_cell.length_c   1.000
_cell.angle_alpha   90.00
_cell.angle_beta   90.00
_cell.angle_gamma   90.00
#
_symmetry.space_group_name_H-M   'P 1'
#
loop_
_entity.id
_entity.type
_entity.pdbx_description
1 polymer ?
#
loop_
_entity_poly.entity_id
_entity_poly.type
_entity_poly.pdbx_seq_one_letter_code
_entity_poly.pdbx_strand_id
1 'polypeptide(L)'
;MPEERNRIMVDAISDLLLVPSEDAEENLLKERVSLDKIHNVGNIMIDTLLKNKSKIINNTENIKDTLNIDKPYFVMTLHRPSNLNDDTLEDIFGAISNFTEDYQIILPAHPRLKYYIDDKNIELTNIALIDPLSYIDFMSLVYGCDLVLTDSGGIQEETTYLGINCLTLREETERPITVQEGTNKVIGTDKENIINEINNVLGSKISNEAKIKYWDGETSDRIFQILFG
;
A
#
# COMPACT_ATOMS: atom_id res chain seq x y z
N MET A 1 10.14 12.82 -10.57
CA MET A 1 9.38 11.90 -11.46
C MET A 1 8.55 12.73 -12.44
N PRO A 2 8.14 12.19 -13.63
CA PRO A 2 7.24 12.90 -14.57
C PRO A 2 5.92 13.30 -13.90
N GLU A 3 5.37 12.42 -13.07
CA GLU A 3 4.12 12.62 -12.33
C GLU A 3 4.19 13.86 -11.42
N GLU A 4 5.31 14.07 -10.75
CA GLU A 4 5.51 15.20 -9.86
C GLU A 4 5.50 16.53 -10.63
N ARG A 5 6.13 16.57 -11.81
CA ARG A 5 6.08 17.75 -12.68
C ARG A 5 4.67 18.06 -13.16
N ASN A 6 3.90 17.01 -13.51
CA ASN A 6 2.51 17.14 -13.91
C ASN A 6 1.66 17.67 -12.75
N ARG A 7 1.85 17.14 -11.53
CA ARG A 7 1.18 17.61 -10.32
C ARG A 7 1.42 19.10 -10.10
N ILE A 8 2.67 19.53 -10.04
CA ILE A 8 3.04 20.94 -9.82
C ILE A 8 2.40 21.85 -10.86
N MET A 9 2.38 21.47 -12.15
CA MET A 9 1.75 22.25 -13.19
C MET A 9 0.24 22.35 -13.04
N VAL A 10 -0.43 21.26 -12.69
CA VAL A 10 -1.88 21.23 -12.48
C VAL A 10 -2.25 22.03 -11.23
N ASP A 11 -1.54 21.84 -10.13
CA ASP A 11 -1.78 22.56 -8.88
C ASP A 11 -1.62 24.07 -9.05
N ALA A 12 -0.63 24.52 -9.86
CA ALA A 12 -0.39 25.93 -10.09
C ALA A 12 -1.55 26.65 -10.81
N ILE A 13 -2.35 25.95 -11.61
CA ILE A 13 -3.48 26.51 -12.36
C ILE A 13 -4.84 26.16 -11.76
N SER A 14 -4.87 25.38 -10.69
CA SER A 14 -6.11 24.98 -10.02
C SER A 14 -6.64 26.10 -9.13
N ASP A 15 -7.95 26.25 -9.11
CA ASP A 15 -8.66 27.17 -8.21
C ASP A 15 -8.98 26.56 -6.87
N LEU A 16 -9.05 25.22 -6.81
CA LEU A 16 -9.38 24.44 -5.63
C LEU A 16 -8.49 23.20 -5.56
N LEU A 17 -7.84 22.99 -4.41
CA LEU A 17 -6.99 21.84 -4.14
C LEU A 17 -7.51 21.07 -2.92
N LEU A 18 -7.97 19.87 -3.14
CA LEU A 18 -8.48 18.99 -2.11
C LEU A 18 -7.37 17.99 -1.73
N VAL A 19 -6.88 18.06 -0.50
CA VAL A 19 -5.76 17.25 -0.04
C VAL A 19 -6.18 16.16 0.94
N PRO A 20 -5.50 15.00 0.93
CA PRO A 20 -5.87 13.85 1.75
C PRO A 20 -5.33 13.90 3.19
N SER A 21 -4.38 14.80 3.49
CA SER A 21 -3.61 14.80 4.75
C SER A 21 -2.91 16.12 4.99
N GLU A 22 -2.43 16.33 6.22
CA GLU A 22 -1.75 17.57 6.61
C GLU A 22 -0.40 17.76 5.92
N ASP A 23 0.36 16.69 5.68
CA ASP A 23 1.63 16.76 4.96
C ASP A 23 1.46 17.21 3.51
N ALA A 24 0.36 16.84 2.85
CA ALA A 24 0.03 17.31 1.51
C ALA A 24 -0.33 18.81 1.51
N GLU A 25 -1.06 19.30 2.52
CA GLU A 25 -1.31 20.73 2.74
C GLU A 25 0.01 21.49 2.93
N GLU A 26 0.89 21.01 3.81
CA GLU A 26 2.19 21.63 4.04
C GLU A 26 3.06 21.69 2.78
N ASN A 27 3.03 20.66 1.93
CA ASN A 27 3.78 20.65 0.69
C ASN A 27 3.31 21.73 -0.29
N LEU A 28 1.98 21.89 -0.45
CA LEU A 28 1.42 22.96 -1.28
C LEU A 28 1.77 24.36 -0.74
N LEU A 29 1.77 24.54 0.58
CA LEU A 29 2.19 25.80 1.21
C LEU A 29 3.67 26.10 0.95
N LYS A 30 4.55 25.10 1.02
CA LYS A 30 5.98 25.25 0.66
C LYS A 30 6.15 25.62 -0.82
N GLU A 31 5.26 25.17 -1.69
CA GLU A 31 5.19 25.51 -3.11
C GLU A 31 4.55 26.90 -3.36
N ARG A 32 4.18 27.62 -2.30
CA ARG A 32 3.57 28.96 -2.33
C ARG A 32 2.16 29.00 -2.90
N VAL A 33 1.45 27.88 -2.83
CA VAL A 33 0.01 27.88 -3.09
C VAL A 33 -0.70 28.63 -1.96
N SER A 34 -1.69 29.43 -2.32
CA SER A 34 -2.45 30.23 -1.35
C SER A 34 -3.35 29.33 -0.48
N LEU A 35 -3.35 29.57 0.83
CA LEU A 35 -4.07 28.74 1.81
C LEU A 35 -5.59 28.68 1.53
N ASP A 36 -6.17 29.75 0.99
CA ASP A 36 -7.59 29.82 0.64
C ASP A 36 -8.00 28.87 -0.49
N LYS A 37 -7.04 28.33 -1.24
CA LYS A 37 -7.28 27.31 -2.26
C LYS A 37 -7.15 25.88 -1.75
N ILE A 38 -6.52 25.66 -0.58
CA ILE A 38 -6.18 24.34 -0.06
C ILE A 38 -7.20 23.90 0.98
N HIS A 39 -7.78 22.72 0.78
CA HIS A 39 -8.75 22.16 1.74
C HIS A 39 -8.36 20.73 2.07
N ASN A 40 -7.99 20.50 3.33
CA ASN A 40 -7.80 19.12 3.81
C ASN A 40 -9.18 18.48 4.03
N VAL A 41 -9.51 17.54 3.19
CA VAL A 41 -10.81 16.84 3.18
C VAL A 41 -10.71 15.40 3.70
N GLY A 42 -9.50 14.89 3.87
CA GLY A 42 -9.25 13.50 4.16
C GLY A 42 -9.11 12.63 2.91
N ASN A 43 -9.01 11.33 3.12
CA ASN A 43 -8.67 10.39 2.06
C ASN A 43 -9.89 9.61 1.56
N ILE A 44 -10.30 9.84 0.33
CA ILE A 44 -11.48 9.20 -0.30
C ILE A 44 -11.32 7.66 -0.44
N MET A 45 -10.08 7.14 -0.47
CA MET A 45 -9.85 5.69 -0.46
C MET A 45 -10.27 5.08 0.87
N ILE A 46 -10.09 5.80 1.97
CA ILE A 46 -10.53 5.36 3.30
C ILE A 46 -12.07 5.34 3.39
N ASP A 47 -12.78 6.29 2.76
CA ASP A 47 -14.24 6.23 2.67
C ASP A 47 -14.68 4.91 2.00
N THR A 48 -14.01 4.53 0.91
CA THR A 48 -14.29 3.30 0.18
C THR A 48 -13.99 2.05 1.03
N LEU A 49 -12.86 2.05 1.72
CA LEU A 49 -12.47 0.97 2.63
C LEU A 49 -13.51 0.79 3.75
N LEU A 50 -13.89 1.87 4.42
CA LEU A 50 -14.88 1.87 5.51
C LEU A 50 -16.25 1.41 5.05
N LYS A 51 -16.72 1.87 3.90
CA LYS A 51 -17.97 1.45 3.31
C LYS A 51 -18.02 -0.07 3.05
N ASN A 52 -16.88 -0.67 2.80
CA ASN A 52 -16.76 -2.11 2.52
C ASN A 52 -16.21 -2.92 3.70
N LYS A 53 -15.83 -2.30 4.82
CA LYS A 53 -15.13 -2.94 5.96
C LYS A 53 -15.83 -4.22 6.46
N SER A 54 -17.15 -4.17 6.61
CA SER A 54 -17.92 -5.36 7.05
C SER A 54 -17.85 -6.51 6.06
N LYS A 55 -17.87 -6.23 4.74
CA LYS A 55 -17.74 -7.25 3.70
C LYS A 55 -16.34 -7.85 3.70
N ILE A 56 -15.33 -7.00 3.85
CA ILE A 56 -13.92 -7.39 3.93
C ILE A 56 -13.70 -8.35 5.10
N ILE A 57 -14.11 -7.97 6.30
CA ILE A 57 -13.97 -8.78 7.51
C ILE A 57 -14.69 -10.14 7.35
N ASN A 58 -15.92 -10.12 6.89
CA ASN A 58 -16.73 -11.34 6.74
C ASN A 58 -16.20 -12.29 5.66
N ASN A 59 -15.44 -11.78 4.68
CA ASN A 59 -14.90 -12.58 3.59
C ASN A 59 -13.46 -13.08 3.87
N THR A 60 -12.83 -12.68 4.98
CA THR A 60 -11.43 -13.02 5.29
C THR A 60 -11.20 -14.53 5.37
N GLU A 61 -12.03 -15.27 6.09
CA GLU A 61 -11.87 -16.74 6.16
C GLU A 61 -12.20 -17.42 4.83
N ASN A 62 -13.20 -16.96 4.10
CA ASN A 62 -13.56 -17.50 2.80
C ASN A 62 -12.43 -17.36 1.76
N ILE A 63 -11.74 -16.22 1.73
CA ILE A 63 -10.61 -16.03 0.80
C ILE A 63 -9.40 -16.88 1.21
N LYS A 64 -9.16 -17.07 2.51
CA LYS A 64 -8.12 -17.97 3.01
C LYS A 64 -8.38 -19.40 2.59
N ASP A 65 -9.62 -19.89 2.78
CA ASP A 65 -10.04 -21.23 2.37
C ASP A 65 -9.90 -21.39 0.84
N THR A 66 -10.33 -20.42 0.06
CA THR A 66 -10.26 -20.44 -1.41
C THR A 66 -8.81 -20.54 -1.91
N LEU A 67 -7.88 -19.89 -1.22
CA LEU A 67 -6.45 -19.87 -1.57
C LEU A 67 -5.64 -20.95 -0.86
N ASN A 68 -6.29 -21.83 -0.06
CA ASN A 68 -5.66 -22.86 0.75
C ASN A 68 -4.56 -22.30 1.67
N ILE A 69 -4.86 -21.20 2.37
CA ILE A 69 -3.95 -20.58 3.34
C ILE A 69 -4.18 -21.24 4.70
N ASP A 70 -3.23 -22.05 5.13
CA ASP A 70 -3.32 -22.88 6.35
C ASP A 70 -2.31 -22.49 7.44
N LYS A 71 -1.45 -21.51 7.17
CA LYS A 71 -0.46 -20.96 8.10
C LYS A 71 -0.39 -19.43 8.03
N PRO A 72 0.35 -18.74 8.92
CA PRO A 72 0.60 -17.30 8.82
C PRO A 72 1.09 -16.92 7.42
N TYR A 73 0.72 -15.72 6.94
CA TYR A 73 1.01 -15.37 5.56
C TYR A 73 1.31 -13.89 5.36
N PHE A 74 2.08 -13.62 4.30
CA PHE A 74 2.32 -12.28 3.79
C PHE A 74 1.56 -12.07 2.47
N VAL A 75 1.15 -10.84 2.24
CA VAL A 75 0.65 -10.41 0.93
C VAL A 75 1.71 -9.56 0.27
N MET A 76 2.07 -9.91 -0.96
CA MET A 76 3.04 -9.13 -1.73
C MET A 76 2.42 -8.60 -3.02
N THR A 77 2.72 -7.34 -3.36
CA THR A 77 2.32 -6.76 -4.65
C THR A 77 3.48 -6.03 -5.30
N LEU A 78 3.70 -6.30 -6.58
CA LEU A 78 4.72 -5.66 -7.40
C LEU A 78 4.12 -5.26 -8.74
N HIS A 79 4.16 -3.98 -9.07
CA HIS A 79 3.60 -3.46 -10.31
C HIS A 79 4.40 -2.32 -10.93
N ARG A 80 5.35 -1.72 -10.19
CA ARG A 80 6.14 -0.59 -10.71
C ARG A 80 7.24 -1.07 -11.64
N PRO A 81 7.40 -0.42 -12.82
CA PRO A 81 8.45 -0.79 -13.77
C PRO A 81 9.87 -0.77 -13.19
N SER A 82 10.12 0.09 -12.20
CA SER A 82 11.42 0.16 -11.50
C SER A 82 11.79 -1.14 -10.79
N ASN A 83 10.79 -1.91 -10.35
CA ASN A 83 10.99 -3.16 -9.64
C ASN A 83 10.94 -4.39 -10.57
N LEU A 84 10.52 -4.20 -11.82
CA LEU A 84 10.42 -5.26 -12.83
C LEU A 84 11.71 -5.33 -13.66
N ASN A 85 12.82 -5.63 -13.02
CA ASN A 85 14.12 -5.94 -13.65
C ASN A 85 14.77 -7.12 -12.94
N ASP A 86 15.70 -7.80 -13.63
CA ASP A 86 16.25 -9.07 -13.18
C ASP A 86 16.89 -8.95 -11.78
N ASP A 87 17.78 -8.01 -11.58
CA ASP A 87 18.54 -7.85 -10.33
C ASP A 87 17.61 -7.54 -9.13
N THR A 88 16.66 -6.62 -9.31
CA THR A 88 15.73 -6.24 -8.25
C THR A 88 14.76 -7.37 -7.87
N LEU A 89 14.25 -8.12 -8.84
CA LEU A 89 13.35 -9.25 -8.56
C LEU A 89 14.11 -10.42 -7.93
N GLU A 90 15.36 -10.67 -8.33
CA GLU A 90 16.22 -11.67 -7.70
C GLU A 90 16.46 -11.34 -6.22
N ASP A 91 16.76 -10.09 -5.91
CA ASP A 91 16.95 -9.63 -4.53
C ASP A 91 15.67 -9.76 -3.71
N ILE A 92 14.53 -9.30 -4.23
CA ILE A 92 13.24 -9.37 -3.54
C ILE A 92 12.84 -10.82 -3.30
N PHE A 93 12.81 -11.68 -4.34
CA PHE A 93 12.39 -13.07 -4.18
C PHE A 93 13.41 -13.87 -3.36
N GLY A 94 14.70 -13.59 -3.54
CA GLY A 94 15.76 -14.17 -2.73
C GLY A 94 15.70 -13.79 -1.25
N ALA A 95 15.20 -12.59 -0.89
CA ALA A 95 14.92 -12.20 0.48
C ALA A 95 13.71 -12.97 1.03
N ILE A 96 12.60 -12.98 0.28
CA ILE A 96 11.34 -13.58 0.69
C ILE A 96 11.46 -15.11 0.89
N SER A 97 12.29 -15.78 0.10
CA SER A 97 12.50 -17.23 0.22
C SER A 97 12.95 -17.67 1.62
N ASN A 98 13.57 -16.79 2.41
CA ASN A 98 13.96 -17.09 3.79
C ASN A 98 12.77 -17.28 4.76
N PHE A 99 11.58 -16.87 4.37
CA PHE A 99 10.38 -16.88 5.22
C PHE A 99 9.36 -17.94 4.79
N THR A 100 9.55 -18.62 3.67
CA THR A 100 8.56 -19.51 3.07
C THR A 100 8.35 -20.84 3.83
N GLU A 101 9.23 -21.19 4.78
CA GLU A 101 9.02 -22.32 5.67
C GLU A 101 7.93 -22.04 6.71
N ASP A 102 7.96 -20.84 7.30
CA ASP A 102 7.05 -20.45 8.39
C ASP A 102 5.80 -19.73 7.88
N TYR A 103 5.90 -19.03 6.74
CA TYR A 103 4.84 -18.19 6.19
C TYR A 103 4.48 -18.61 4.76
N GLN A 104 3.19 -18.51 4.41
CA GLN A 104 2.79 -18.52 3.00
C GLN A 104 2.98 -17.12 2.41
N ILE A 105 3.48 -17.06 1.19
CA ILE A 105 3.63 -15.79 0.48
C ILE A 105 2.62 -15.77 -0.66
N ILE A 106 1.68 -14.84 -0.60
CA ILE A 106 0.62 -14.71 -1.62
C ILE A 106 0.93 -13.49 -2.49
N LEU A 107 1.11 -13.72 -3.78
CA LEU A 107 1.44 -12.68 -4.76
C LEU A 107 0.34 -12.60 -5.83
N PRO A 108 -0.70 -11.76 -5.64
CA PRO A 108 -1.62 -11.41 -6.71
C PRO A 108 -0.85 -10.66 -7.80
N ALA A 109 -0.68 -11.28 -8.97
CA ALA A 109 0.22 -10.77 -9.98
C ALA A 109 -0.54 -10.14 -11.15
N HIS A 110 -0.21 -8.89 -11.44
CA HIS A 110 -0.62 -8.24 -12.68
C HIS A 110 -0.06 -9.03 -13.89
N PRO A 111 -0.78 -9.10 -15.03
CA PRO A 111 -0.32 -9.84 -16.21
C PRO A 111 1.11 -9.53 -16.68
N ARG A 112 1.57 -8.29 -16.49
CA ARG A 112 2.97 -7.89 -16.80
C ARG A 112 4.00 -8.61 -15.94
N LEU A 113 3.72 -8.74 -14.62
CA LEU A 113 4.62 -9.44 -13.72
C LEU A 113 4.63 -10.95 -14.03
N LYS A 114 3.48 -11.56 -14.29
CA LYS A 114 3.39 -12.96 -14.74
C LYS A 114 4.21 -13.19 -15.99
N TYR A 115 3.98 -12.37 -17.03
CA TYR A 115 4.74 -12.46 -18.28
C TYR A 115 6.24 -12.35 -18.03
N TYR A 116 6.67 -11.43 -17.16
CA TYR A 116 8.09 -11.23 -16.86
C TYR A 116 8.69 -12.45 -16.13
N ILE A 117 7.99 -13.00 -15.15
CA ILE A 117 8.41 -14.21 -14.42
C ILE A 117 8.55 -15.40 -15.37
N ASP A 118 7.56 -15.59 -16.26
CA ASP A 118 7.55 -16.68 -17.24
C ASP A 118 8.66 -16.52 -18.29
N ASP A 119 8.83 -15.32 -18.86
CA ASP A 119 9.87 -15.02 -19.86
C ASP A 119 11.29 -15.22 -19.33
N LYS A 120 11.52 -14.90 -18.07
CA LYS A 120 12.82 -15.01 -17.41
C LYS A 120 13.04 -16.34 -16.69
N ASN A 121 12.04 -17.22 -16.66
CA ASN A 121 12.07 -18.47 -15.91
C ASN A 121 12.46 -18.27 -14.43
N ILE A 122 11.91 -17.24 -13.77
CA ILE A 122 12.19 -16.96 -12.37
C ILE A 122 11.50 -18.02 -11.50
N GLU A 123 12.28 -18.77 -10.74
CA GLU A 123 11.75 -19.77 -9.82
C GLU A 123 11.15 -19.10 -8.57
N LEU A 124 9.85 -19.29 -8.36
CA LEU A 124 9.11 -18.81 -7.18
C LEU A 124 8.96 -19.95 -6.17
N THR A 125 10.03 -20.25 -5.45
CA THR A 125 9.99 -21.33 -4.45
C THR A 125 9.07 -20.96 -3.30
N ASN A 126 7.95 -21.71 -3.15
CA ASN A 126 6.95 -21.53 -2.09
C ASN A 126 6.26 -20.14 -2.07
N ILE A 127 6.23 -19.43 -3.19
CA ILE A 127 5.45 -18.20 -3.39
C ILE A 127 4.24 -18.56 -4.25
N ALA A 128 3.03 -18.33 -3.73
CA ALA A 128 1.79 -18.56 -4.46
C ALA A 128 1.49 -17.38 -5.39
N LEU A 129 1.83 -17.55 -6.67
CA LEU A 129 1.47 -16.59 -7.72
C LEU A 129 0.01 -16.81 -8.11
N ILE A 130 -0.85 -15.85 -7.85
CA ILE A 130 -2.29 -15.95 -8.14
C ILE A 130 -2.75 -14.89 -9.13
N ASP A 131 -3.95 -15.06 -9.67
CA ASP A 131 -4.57 -14.04 -10.52
C ASP A 131 -4.96 -12.81 -9.70
N PRO A 132 -5.09 -11.63 -10.35
CA PRO A 132 -5.59 -10.44 -9.69
C PRO A 132 -6.96 -10.70 -9.06
N LEU A 133 -7.13 -10.23 -7.83
CA LEU A 133 -8.36 -10.37 -7.05
C LEU A 133 -9.27 -9.15 -7.24
N SER A 134 -10.55 -9.31 -6.93
CA SER A 134 -11.45 -8.17 -6.74
C SER A 134 -10.99 -7.32 -5.55
N TYR A 135 -11.40 -6.05 -5.48
CA TYR A 135 -11.06 -5.18 -4.36
C TYR A 135 -11.44 -5.79 -3.00
N ILE A 136 -12.63 -6.36 -2.89
CA ILE A 136 -13.10 -6.98 -1.64
C ILE A 136 -12.23 -8.19 -1.28
N ASP A 137 -11.98 -9.09 -2.23
CA ASP A 137 -11.19 -10.29 -1.98
C ASP A 137 -9.74 -9.93 -1.63
N PHE A 138 -9.16 -8.97 -2.35
CA PHE A 138 -7.81 -8.49 -2.08
C PHE A 138 -7.70 -7.86 -0.68
N MET A 139 -8.62 -6.96 -0.33
CA MET A 139 -8.60 -6.33 0.99
C MET A 139 -8.96 -7.31 2.11
N SER A 140 -9.73 -8.35 1.85
CA SER A 140 -9.97 -9.45 2.79
C SER A 140 -8.70 -10.26 3.04
N LEU A 141 -7.92 -10.52 1.98
CA LEU A 141 -6.62 -11.16 2.07
C LEU A 141 -5.63 -10.28 2.87
N VAL A 142 -5.57 -8.98 2.59
CA VAL A 142 -4.74 -8.02 3.34
C VAL A 142 -5.18 -7.93 4.80
N TYR A 143 -6.48 -7.89 5.08
CA TYR A 143 -6.98 -7.77 6.46
C TYR A 143 -6.55 -8.92 7.37
N GLY A 144 -6.39 -10.11 6.84
CA GLY A 144 -6.00 -11.31 7.59
C GLY A 144 -4.50 -11.63 7.59
N CYS A 145 -3.65 -10.85 6.92
CA CYS A 145 -2.22 -11.14 6.80
C CYS A 145 -1.39 -10.58 7.97
N ASP A 146 -0.19 -11.12 8.16
CA ASP A 146 0.77 -10.66 9.17
C ASP A 146 1.61 -9.49 8.66
N LEU A 147 1.82 -9.41 7.35
CA LEU A 147 2.66 -8.41 6.71
C LEU A 147 2.25 -8.17 5.26
N VAL A 148 2.30 -6.92 4.83
CA VAL A 148 2.20 -6.53 3.42
C VAL A 148 3.56 -6.02 2.93
N LEU A 149 4.01 -6.55 1.79
CA LEU A 149 5.17 -6.08 1.03
C LEU A 149 4.66 -5.47 -0.27
N THR A 150 4.92 -4.19 -0.51
CA THR A 150 4.28 -3.52 -1.65
C THR A 150 5.13 -2.40 -2.25
N ASP A 151 4.90 -2.11 -3.52
CA ASP A 151 5.35 -0.87 -4.18
C ASP A 151 4.18 0.10 -4.49
N SER A 152 2.97 -0.23 -4.01
CA SER A 152 1.74 0.54 -4.25
C SER A 152 1.50 1.61 -3.19
N GLY A 153 1.28 2.87 -3.62
CA GLY A 153 0.94 3.96 -2.70
C GLY A 153 -0.42 3.80 -2.01
N GLY A 154 -1.43 3.31 -2.73
CA GLY A 154 -2.77 3.12 -2.16
C GLY A 154 -2.81 2.07 -1.05
N ILE A 155 -2.09 0.96 -1.23
CA ILE A 155 -2.02 -0.10 -0.21
C ILE A 155 -1.35 0.41 1.07
N GLN A 156 -0.36 1.30 0.98
CA GLN A 156 0.26 1.95 2.15
C GLN A 156 -0.76 2.70 3.00
N GLU A 157 -1.72 3.39 2.36
CA GLU A 157 -2.78 4.13 3.05
C GLU A 157 -3.79 3.18 3.70
N GLU A 158 -4.23 2.16 2.97
CA GLU A 158 -5.22 1.18 3.45
C GLU A 158 -4.67 0.33 4.61
N THR A 159 -3.42 -0.15 4.51
CA THR A 159 -2.75 -0.89 5.59
C THR A 159 -2.53 -0.03 6.83
N THR A 160 -2.14 1.24 6.64
CA THR A 160 -2.01 2.21 7.72
C THR A 160 -3.32 2.38 8.48
N TYR A 161 -4.44 2.56 7.76
CA TYR A 161 -5.75 2.69 8.39
C TYR A 161 -6.18 1.42 9.13
N LEU A 162 -5.86 0.25 8.59
CA LEU A 162 -6.21 -1.05 9.20
C LEU A 162 -5.26 -1.46 10.33
N GLY A 163 -4.16 -0.74 10.57
CA GLY A 163 -3.16 -1.11 11.56
C GLY A 163 -2.32 -2.34 11.16
N ILE A 164 -2.16 -2.60 9.85
CA ILE A 164 -1.43 -3.74 9.32
C ILE A 164 -0.01 -3.31 8.97
N ASN A 165 0.98 -4.14 9.34
CA ASN A 165 2.37 -3.92 8.95
C ASN A 165 2.52 -3.80 7.44
N CYS A 166 3.21 -2.76 6.97
CA CYS A 166 3.49 -2.53 5.57
C CYS A 166 4.96 -2.19 5.36
N LEU A 167 5.64 -2.95 4.51
CA LEU A 167 7.00 -2.66 4.06
C LEU A 167 6.96 -2.26 2.60
N THR A 168 7.38 -1.03 2.32
CA THR A 168 7.38 -0.47 0.97
C THR A 168 8.71 -0.74 0.28
N LEU A 169 8.65 -1.56 -0.78
CA LEU A 169 9.78 -1.96 -1.63
C LEU A 169 10.14 -0.85 -2.64
N ARG A 170 10.57 0.30 -2.11
CA ARG A 170 10.94 1.50 -2.87
C ARG A 170 11.97 2.31 -2.09
N GLU A 171 12.67 3.22 -2.80
CA GLU A 171 13.60 4.17 -2.17
C GLU A 171 12.86 5.37 -1.54
N GLU A 172 11.68 5.67 -2.02
CA GLU A 172 10.86 6.81 -1.56
C GLU A 172 9.36 6.49 -1.63
N THR A 173 8.54 7.26 -0.93
CA THR A 173 7.08 7.17 -1.01
C THR A 173 6.45 8.53 -1.30
N GLU A 174 5.35 8.52 -2.06
CA GLU A 174 4.47 9.69 -2.25
C GLU A 174 3.44 9.82 -1.09
N ARG A 175 3.56 9.01 -0.05
CA ARG A 175 2.64 8.95 1.10
C ARG A 175 3.39 9.07 2.43
N PRO A 176 4.13 10.19 2.68
CA PRO A 176 4.96 10.33 3.87
C PRO A 176 4.19 10.15 5.17
N ILE A 177 2.92 10.57 5.21
CA ILE A 177 2.04 10.44 6.37
C ILE A 177 1.91 8.98 6.85
N THR A 178 1.94 8.01 5.93
CA THR A 178 1.85 6.58 6.28
C THR A 178 3.10 6.06 7.01
N VAL A 179 4.24 6.73 6.82
CA VAL A 179 5.50 6.44 7.52
C VAL A 179 5.58 7.18 8.84
N GLN A 180 5.13 8.44 8.88
CA GLN A 180 5.24 9.31 10.05
C GLN A 180 4.23 8.94 11.15
N GLU A 181 3.01 8.62 10.76
CA GLU A 181 1.87 8.38 11.67
C GLU A 181 1.26 6.98 11.49
N GLY A 182 1.72 6.22 10.51
CA GLY A 182 1.14 4.94 10.12
C GLY A 182 2.00 3.72 10.42
N THR A 183 1.69 2.64 9.73
CA THR A 183 2.33 1.33 9.86
C THR A 183 3.32 1.02 8.74
N ASN A 184 3.51 1.98 7.82
CA ASN A 184 4.34 1.80 6.65
C ASN A 184 5.82 2.12 6.95
N LYS A 185 6.72 1.33 6.39
CA LYS A 185 8.15 1.60 6.38
C LYS A 185 8.71 1.46 4.96
N VAL A 186 9.42 2.47 4.49
CA VAL A 186 10.13 2.45 3.20
C VAL A 186 11.47 1.75 3.41
N ILE A 187 11.72 0.65 2.67
CA ILE A 187 12.86 -0.23 2.92
C ILE A 187 13.76 -0.46 1.70
N GLY A 188 13.43 0.12 0.53
CA GLY A 188 14.17 -0.17 -0.69
C GLY A 188 13.96 -1.59 -1.19
N THR A 189 14.89 -2.07 -2.01
CA THR A 189 14.83 -3.38 -2.64
C THR A 189 16.06 -4.25 -2.37
N ASP A 190 16.97 -3.79 -1.50
CA ASP A 190 18.16 -4.54 -1.12
C ASP A 190 17.79 -5.79 -0.30
N LYS A 191 18.34 -6.93 -0.70
CA LYS A 191 18.01 -8.26 -0.14
C LYS A 191 18.23 -8.33 1.38
N GLU A 192 19.38 -7.87 1.87
CA GLU A 192 19.70 -7.98 3.29
C GLU A 192 18.83 -7.04 4.12
N ASN A 193 18.54 -5.85 3.60
CA ASN A 193 17.66 -4.90 4.26
C ASN A 193 16.23 -5.43 4.34
N ILE A 194 15.70 -6.04 3.27
CA ILE A 194 14.37 -6.68 3.28
C ILE A 194 14.29 -7.75 4.38
N ILE A 195 15.27 -8.65 4.45
CA ILE A 195 15.30 -9.71 5.48
C ILE A 195 15.30 -9.10 6.89
N ASN A 196 16.17 -8.11 7.13
CA ASN A 196 16.27 -7.47 8.44
C ASN A 196 14.98 -6.79 8.85
N GLU A 197 14.31 -6.09 7.92
CA GLU A 197 13.11 -5.35 8.21
C GLU A 197 11.88 -6.26 8.42
N ILE A 198 11.78 -7.36 7.70
CA ILE A 198 10.77 -8.39 7.97
C ILE A 198 10.95 -8.95 9.38
N ASN A 199 12.16 -9.35 9.77
CA ASN A 199 12.43 -9.85 11.11
C ASN A 199 12.11 -8.83 12.22
N ASN A 200 12.42 -7.54 11.99
CA ASN A 200 12.10 -6.46 12.92
C ASN A 200 10.58 -6.33 13.12
N VAL A 201 9.81 -6.40 12.05
CA VAL A 201 8.36 -6.30 12.08
C VAL A 201 7.73 -7.50 12.76
N LEU A 202 8.17 -8.72 12.44
CA LEU A 202 7.65 -9.95 13.04
C LEU A 202 7.96 -10.06 14.55
N GLY A 203 9.05 -9.45 14.99
CA GLY A 203 9.42 -9.34 16.41
C GLY A 203 8.66 -8.26 17.18
N SER A 204 7.92 -7.39 16.50
CA SER A 204 7.20 -6.27 17.10
C SER A 204 5.68 -6.42 16.95
N LYS A 205 4.94 -6.16 18.04
CA LYS A 205 3.49 -6.02 17.91
C LYS A 205 3.14 -4.58 17.56
N ILE A 206 2.49 -4.35 16.43
CA ILE A 206 1.85 -3.06 16.20
C ILE A 206 0.71 -2.93 17.20
N SER A 207 0.70 -1.84 17.93
CA SER A 207 -0.24 -1.63 19.03
C SER A 207 -1.38 -0.66 18.72
N ASN A 208 -1.36 0.06 17.59
CA ASN A 208 -2.34 1.14 17.39
C ASN A 208 -2.79 1.25 15.92
N GLU A 209 -4.11 1.37 15.73
CA GLU A 209 -4.69 1.98 14.52
C GLU A 209 -4.16 3.41 14.40
N ALA A 210 -3.62 3.76 13.25
CA ALA A 210 -3.18 5.12 12.98
C ALA A 210 -4.39 6.07 13.00
N LYS A 211 -4.28 7.19 13.70
CA LYS A 211 -5.33 8.21 13.79
C LYS A 211 -4.95 9.43 12.97
N ILE A 212 -4.92 9.26 11.66
CA ILE A 212 -4.67 10.36 10.74
C ILE A 212 -5.94 11.22 10.64
N LYS A 213 -5.78 12.53 10.74
CA LYS A 213 -6.87 13.49 10.71
C LYS A 213 -7.70 13.35 9.43
N TYR A 214 -9.02 13.34 9.58
CA TYR A 214 -10.00 13.19 8.50
C TYR A 214 -9.94 11.86 7.71
N TRP A 215 -9.23 10.86 8.21
CA TRP A 215 -9.36 9.49 7.70
C TRP A 215 -10.50 8.75 8.43
N ASP A 216 -11.71 9.25 8.29
CA ASP A 216 -12.88 8.85 9.09
C ASP A 216 -14.08 8.37 8.25
N GLY A 217 -13.95 8.38 6.91
CA GLY A 217 -15.00 7.95 6.00
C GLY A 217 -15.98 9.04 5.57
N GLU A 218 -15.71 10.30 5.93
CA GLU A 218 -16.57 11.45 5.61
C GLU A 218 -15.92 12.41 4.57
N THR A 219 -14.92 11.93 3.85
CA THR A 219 -14.21 12.74 2.85
C THR A 219 -15.15 13.21 1.74
N SER A 220 -15.99 12.32 1.22
CA SER A 220 -16.97 12.64 0.17
C SER A 220 -17.96 13.72 0.59
N ASP A 221 -18.37 13.72 1.86
CA ASP A 221 -19.32 14.71 2.38
C ASP A 221 -18.64 16.07 2.52
N ARG A 222 -17.38 16.12 2.99
CA ARG A 222 -16.58 17.36 3.03
C ARG A 222 -16.37 17.95 1.65
N ILE A 223 -16.04 17.12 0.65
CA ILE A 223 -15.91 17.55 -0.75
C ILE A 223 -17.23 18.14 -1.24
N PHE A 224 -18.34 17.46 -0.97
CA PHE A 224 -19.66 17.95 -1.38
C PHE A 224 -20.00 19.32 -0.75
N GLN A 225 -19.72 19.51 0.52
CA GLN A 225 -19.94 20.79 1.19
C GLN A 225 -19.08 21.93 0.62
N ILE A 226 -17.83 21.66 0.26
CA ILE A 226 -16.95 22.67 -0.35
C ILE A 226 -17.43 23.07 -1.75
N LEU A 227 -17.97 22.13 -2.53
CA LEU A 227 -18.35 22.39 -3.92
C LEU A 227 -19.76 22.96 -4.07
N PHE A 228 -20.68 22.66 -3.13
CA PHE A 228 -22.13 22.92 -3.31
C PHE A 228 -22.81 23.52 -2.08
N GLY A 229 -22.13 23.63 -0.95
CA GLY A 229 -22.63 24.28 0.29
C GLY A 229 -22.26 25.74 0.31
#